data_de52950558a50c2c3e47f83c30d930fa
#
_entry.id   de52950558a50c2c3e47f83c30d930fa
#
_cell.length_a   1.000
_cell.length_b   1.000
_cell.length_c   1.000
_cell.angle_alpha   90.00
_cell.angle_beta   90.00
_cell.angle_gamma   90.00
#
_symmetry.space_group_name_H-M   'P 1'
#
loop_
_entity.id
_entity.type
_entity.pdbx_description
1 polymer ?
#
loop_
_entity_poly.entity_id
_entity_poly.type
_entity_poly.pdbx_seq_one_letter_code
_entity_poly.pdbx_strand_id
1 'polypeptide(L)'
;MKSIKRYSLLALFLFLLPLSQSHGADRVTLSSTNPTAFEIDHVVAKEKGFFAKENLDVEVNYMTPDLVVKALIAGTVDIARSGSHFGLIAAARGAEIKIIGGSNYGYPYQVIGNPQFKSLNDLKGQKIAGASLASITTTIFKDVMQRRGIPPSAYTLLFVGGSPERFQAVASGQVAASLAEAPPFNFKSIEAGRKVLLNYSDEIKNLQYTAFFASNKSLAQNRSLFTRFVRAIGQGMRWVNDPANEKAAIELMVQRLKIDEGIAAQTYRFMIPENKAFRGEGIVDGAGLAEMIRLLAADNMISERKPWETFVDPAFMPTAK
;
A
#
# COMPACT_ATOMS: atom_id res chain seq x y z
N MET A 1 -91.87 14.90 17.82
CA MET A 1 -90.85 14.83 16.71
C MET A 1 -89.51 15.23 17.27
N LYS A 2 -88.61 14.25 17.55
CA LYS A 2 -87.29 14.50 18.09
C LYS A 2 -86.24 14.23 17.00
N SER A 3 -85.46 15.26 16.64
CA SER A 3 -84.41 15.25 15.65
C SER A 3 -83.15 14.60 16.23
N ILE A 4 -82.69 13.53 15.60
CA ILE A 4 -81.44 12.85 15.96
C ILE A 4 -80.33 13.49 15.12
N LYS A 5 -79.42 14.21 15.78
CA LYS A 5 -78.14 14.71 15.21
C LYS A 5 -77.11 13.55 15.11
N ARG A 6 -76.74 13.20 13.85
CA ARG A 6 -75.62 12.26 13.56
C ARG A 6 -74.31 12.99 13.73
N TYR A 7 -73.46 12.56 14.65
CA TYR A 7 -72.11 12.98 14.73
C TYR A 7 -71.24 12.01 13.92
N SER A 8 -70.61 12.51 12.84
CA SER A 8 -69.59 11.78 12.08
C SER A 8 -68.27 11.82 12.81
N LEU A 9 -67.80 10.68 13.30
CA LEU A 9 -66.46 10.51 13.82
C LEU A 9 -65.49 10.44 12.64
N LEU A 10 -64.69 11.49 12.46
CA LEU A 10 -63.56 11.50 11.53
C LEU A 10 -62.38 10.80 12.24
N ALA A 11 -62.10 9.55 11.85
CA ALA A 11 -60.90 8.81 12.35
C ALA A 11 -59.67 9.38 11.64
N LEU A 12 -58.85 10.12 12.39
CA LEU A 12 -57.57 10.63 11.92
C LEU A 12 -56.53 9.50 11.97
N PHE A 13 -56.27 8.87 10.82
CA PHE A 13 -55.16 7.91 10.66
C PHE A 13 -53.84 8.67 10.65
N LEU A 14 -53.16 8.75 11.79
CA LEU A 14 -51.77 9.18 11.86
C LEU A 14 -50.90 8.09 11.19
N PHE A 15 -50.46 8.36 9.97
CA PHE A 15 -49.38 7.61 9.34
C PHE A 15 -48.06 7.92 10.09
N LEU A 16 -47.65 7.04 10.99
CA LEU A 16 -46.30 7.01 11.54
C LEU A 16 -45.33 6.60 10.41
N LEU A 17 -44.82 7.58 9.67
CA LEU A 17 -43.66 7.37 8.82
C LEU A 17 -42.50 6.98 9.72
N PRO A 18 -41.81 5.86 9.46
CA PRO A 18 -40.58 5.55 10.20
C PRO A 18 -39.56 6.67 9.94
N LEU A 19 -39.21 7.42 10.96
CA LEU A 19 -38.06 8.30 10.94
C LEU A 19 -36.84 7.39 10.68
N SER A 20 -36.41 7.32 9.41
CA SER A 20 -35.09 6.80 9.10
C SER A 20 -34.06 7.66 9.84
N GLN A 21 -33.54 7.16 10.95
CA GLN A 21 -32.41 7.78 11.62
C GLN A 21 -31.28 7.81 10.61
N SER A 22 -31.04 8.98 10.03
CA SER A 22 -29.82 9.25 9.26
C SER A 22 -28.66 9.13 10.26
N HIS A 23 -28.11 7.94 10.39
CA HIS A 23 -26.82 7.77 11.07
C HIS A 23 -25.82 8.53 10.20
N GLY A 24 -25.13 9.51 10.77
CA GLY A 24 -24.01 10.18 10.12
C GLY A 24 -23.00 9.14 9.63
N ALA A 25 -22.16 9.51 8.67
CA ALA A 25 -21.10 8.63 8.17
C ALA A 25 -20.19 8.16 9.33
N ASP A 26 -19.82 6.87 9.31
CA ASP A 26 -18.88 6.34 10.29
C ASP A 26 -17.50 6.97 10.09
N ARG A 27 -16.97 7.59 11.13
CA ARG A 27 -15.62 8.14 11.10
C ARG A 27 -14.59 7.03 11.19
N VAL A 28 -13.59 7.08 10.32
CA VAL A 28 -12.49 6.13 10.24
C VAL A 28 -11.17 6.87 10.14
N THR A 29 -10.24 6.57 11.03
CA THR A 29 -8.87 7.08 10.97
C THR A 29 -7.95 6.06 10.29
N LEU A 30 -7.36 6.46 9.16
CA LEU A 30 -6.39 5.69 8.40
C LEU A 30 -4.99 6.28 8.62
N SER A 31 -4.06 5.51 9.19
CA SER A 31 -2.65 5.89 9.12
C SER A 31 -2.01 5.37 7.83
N SER A 32 -1.21 6.20 7.17
CA SER A 32 -0.46 5.83 5.98
C SER A 32 0.91 6.51 5.95
N THR A 33 1.77 6.12 5.03
CA THR A 33 3.06 6.76 4.84
C THR A 33 2.91 8.09 4.10
N ASN A 34 3.98 8.88 4.02
CA ASN A 34 3.96 10.13 3.27
C ASN A 34 3.45 9.94 1.84
N PRO A 35 2.72 10.92 1.28
CA PRO A 35 2.13 10.79 -0.05
C PRO A 35 3.17 10.45 -1.11
N THR A 36 2.95 9.32 -1.78
CA THR A 36 3.72 8.84 -2.93
C THR A 36 2.76 8.25 -3.96
N ALA A 37 3.25 7.87 -5.13
CA ALA A 37 2.42 7.22 -6.13
C ALA A 37 1.81 5.88 -5.65
N PHE A 38 2.39 5.27 -4.62
CA PHE A 38 1.85 4.07 -3.98
C PHE A 38 0.54 4.30 -3.21
N GLU A 39 0.22 5.58 -2.90
CA GLU A 39 -0.94 5.96 -2.10
C GLU A 39 -2.19 6.27 -2.94
N ILE A 40 -2.12 6.14 -4.27
CA ILE A 40 -3.17 6.59 -5.18
C ILE A 40 -4.51 5.86 -4.98
N ASP A 41 -4.51 4.65 -4.46
CA ASP A 41 -5.69 3.84 -4.20
C ASP A 41 -6.68 4.51 -3.23
N HIS A 42 -6.22 4.83 -2.02
CA HIS A 42 -7.08 5.49 -1.03
C HIS A 42 -7.27 6.99 -1.32
N VAL A 43 -6.31 7.64 -1.98
CA VAL A 43 -6.48 9.02 -2.45
C VAL A 43 -7.65 9.10 -3.42
N VAL A 44 -7.70 8.22 -4.43
CA VAL A 44 -8.82 8.13 -5.38
C VAL A 44 -10.12 7.73 -4.66
N ALA A 45 -10.07 6.78 -3.73
CA ALA A 45 -11.25 6.39 -2.97
C ALA A 45 -11.88 7.57 -2.23
N LYS A 46 -11.07 8.46 -1.71
CA LYS A 46 -11.51 9.70 -1.05
C LYS A 46 -12.00 10.74 -2.07
N GLU A 47 -11.19 11.10 -3.05
CA GLU A 47 -11.47 12.19 -4.01
C GLU A 47 -12.67 11.89 -4.92
N LYS A 48 -12.89 10.62 -5.27
CA LYS A 48 -14.03 10.19 -6.09
C LYS A 48 -15.27 9.81 -5.26
N GLY A 49 -15.21 10.02 -3.94
CA GLY A 49 -16.34 9.80 -3.04
C GLY A 49 -16.70 8.34 -2.81
N PHE A 50 -15.78 7.38 -3.07
CA PHE A 50 -16.09 5.96 -2.85
C PHE A 50 -16.24 5.63 -1.37
N PHE A 51 -15.50 6.29 -0.47
CA PHE A 51 -15.73 6.16 0.96
C PHE A 51 -17.11 6.70 1.37
N ALA A 52 -17.51 7.87 0.85
CA ALA A 52 -18.81 8.46 1.15
C ALA A 52 -19.98 7.59 0.66
N LYS A 53 -19.85 6.93 -0.51
CA LYS A 53 -20.84 5.94 -1.01
C LYS A 53 -21.00 4.74 -0.09
N GLU A 54 -19.98 4.39 0.67
CA GLU A 54 -20.01 3.33 1.69
C GLU A 54 -20.36 3.87 3.09
N ASN A 55 -20.86 5.11 3.17
CA ASN A 55 -21.19 5.80 4.42
C ASN A 55 -19.99 5.86 5.40
N LEU A 56 -18.79 6.16 4.88
CA LEU A 56 -17.55 6.33 5.62
C LEU A 56 -16.99 7.75 5.45
N ASP A 57 -16.58 8.36 6.57
CA ASP A 57 -15.78 9.59 6.60
C ASP A 57 -14.35 9.21 7.01
N VAL A 58 -13.44 9.13 6.01
CA VAL A 58 -12.07 8.67 6.22
C VAL A 58 -11.12 9.84 6.35
N GLU A 59 -10.50 9.97 7.53
CA GLU A 59 -9.41 10.87 7.80
C GLU A 59 -8.07 10.13 7.63
N VAL A 60 -7.15 10.71 6.83
CA VAL A 60 -5.84 10.09 6.56
C VAL A 60 -4.76 10.84 7.34
N ASN A 61 -4.07 10.12 8.23
CA ASN A 61 -2.96 10.61 9.03
C ASN A 61 -1.64 10.07 8.46
N TYR A 62 -0.84 10.94 7.86
CA TYR A 62 0.46 10.57 7.31
C TYR A 62 1.54 10.59 8.38
N MET A 63 2.35 9.54 8.42
CA MET A 63 3.44 9.39 9.39
C MET A 63 4.59 8.56 8.80
N THR A 64 5.71 8.49 9.51
CA THR A 64 6.84 7.66 9.07
C THR A 64 6.49 6.17 9.09
N PRO A 65 7.07 5.35 8.18
CA PRO A 65 6.65 3.94 8.02
C PRO A 65 6.69 3.10 9.29
N ASP A 66 7.62 3.39 10.20
CA ASP A 66 7.77 2.69 11.49
C ASP A 66 6.67 3.07 12.51
N LEU A 67 6.02 4.23 12.36
CA LEU A 67 4.94 4.69 13.24
C LEU A 67 3.57 4.19 12.81
N VAL A 68 3.35 3.92 11.51
CA VAL A 68 2.04 3.54 10.97
C VAL A 68 1.42 2.34 11.70
N VAL A 69 2.16 1.24 11.82
CA VAL A 69 1.68 0.03 12.50
C VAL A 69 1.64 0.21 14.01
N LYS A 70 2.57 0.99 14.58
CA LYS A 70 2.58 1.31 16.02
C LYS A 70 1.34 2.09 16.44
N ALA A 71 0.88 3.04 15.62
CA ALA A 71 -0.34 3.81 15.86
C ALA A 71 -1.58 2.90 15.91
N LEU A 72 -1.67 1.90 15.02
CA LEU A 72 -2.72 0.90 15.06
C LEU A 72 -2.67 0.05 16.35
N ILE A 73 -1.49 -0.43 16.72
CA ILE A 73 -1.30 -1.24 17.94
C ILE A 73 -1.65 -0.43 19.18
N ALA A 74 -1.32 0.85 19.20
CA ALA A 74 -1.67 1.77 20.28
C ALA A 74 -3.17 2.15 20.32
N GLY A 75 -3.94 1.79 19.28
CA GLY A 75 -5.37 2.13 19.17
C GLY A 75 -5.65 3.60 18.87
N THR A 76 -4.67 4.36 18.37
CA THR A 76 -4.83 5.78 17.99
C THR A 76 -5.38 5.95 16.58
N VAL A 77 -5.41 4.89 15.80
CA VAL A 77 -6.04 4.82 14.45
C VAL A 77 -6.80 3.50 14.31
N ASP A 78 -7.80 3.49 13.42
CA ASP A 78 -8.65 2.32 13.16
C ASP A 78 -8.00 1.37 12.15
N ILE A 79 -7.32 1.95 11.16
CA ILE A 79 -6.70 1.21 10.05
C ILE A 79 -5.27 1.72 9.84
N ALA A 80 -4.35 0.79 9.63
CA ALA A 80 -2.98 1.09 9.18
C ALA A 80 -2.78 0.59 7.76
N ARG A 81 -2.31 1.48 6.85
CA ARG A 81 -1.82 1.10 5.54
C ARG A 81 -0.30 1.18 5.54
N SER A 82 0.36 0.06 5.39
CA SER A 82 1.82 -0.04 5.51
C SER A 82 2.40 -1.12 4.60
N GLY A 83 3.72 -1.13 4.45
CA GLY A 83 4.41 -2.29 3.89
C GLY A 83 4.03 -3.54 4.68
N SER A 84 3.65 -4.63 3.98
CA SER A 84 3.17 -5.87 4.60
C SER A 84 4.15 -6.42 5.62
N HIS A 85 5.46 -6.27 5.36
CA HIS A 85 6.53 -6.70 6.25
C HIS A 85 6.43 -6.09 7.66
N PHE A 86 6.04 -4.82 7.81
CA PHE A 86 5.92 -4.20 9.13
C PHE A 86 4.82 -4.85 9.96
N GLY A 87 3.63 -5.04 9.36
CA GLY A 87 2.51 -5.68 10.04
C GLY A 87 2.76 -7.17 10.30
N LEU A 88 3.37 -7.89 9.35
CA LEU A 88 3.74 -9.30 9.51
C LEU A 88 4.75 -9.51 10.63
N ILE A 89 5.79 -8.67 10.71
CA ILE A 89 6.77 -8.71 11.81
C ILE A 89 6.10 -8.41 13.15
N ALA A 90 5.24 -7.39 13.21
CA ALA A 90 4.52 -7.06 14.43
C ALA A 90 3.61 -8.20 14.89
N ALA A 91 2.81 -8.78 13.98
CA ALA A 91 1.92 -9.90 14.28
C ALA A 91 2.70 -11.18 14.66
N ALA A 92 3.84 -11.45 14.02
CA ALA A 92 4.72 -12.56 14.38
C ALA A 92 5.30 -12.42 15.80
N ARG A 93 5.44 -11.17 16.28
CA ARG A 93 5.87 -10.83 17.65
C ARG A 93 4.71 -10.72 18.64
N GLY A 94 3.50 -11.12 18.25
CA GLY A 94 2.34 -11.17 19.14
C GLY A 94 1.42 -9.95 19.10
N ALA A 95 1.60 -9.01 18.18
CA ALA A 95 0.65 -7.92 18.02
C ALA A 95 -0.70 -8.46 17.53
N GLU A 96 -1.79 -8.06 18.17
CA GLU A 96 -3.15 -8.52 17.87
C GLU A 96 -3.75 -7.73 16.71
N ILE A 97 -3.17 -7.87 15.54
CA ILE A 97 -3.58 -7.22 14.28
C ILE A 97 -3.73 -8.25 13.18
N LYS A 98 -4.58 -7.94 12.20
CA LYS A 98 -4.82 -8.75 11.00
C LYS A 98 -4.79 -7.90 9.75
N ILE A 99 -4.42 -8.52 8.63
CA ILE A 99 -4.60 -7.97 7.30
C ILE A 99 -6.09 -8.06 6.96
N ILE A 100 -6.65 -6.94 6.47
CA ILE A 100 -8.03 -6.81 6.03
C ILE A 100 -8.16 -6.53 4.54
N GLY A 101 -7.05 -6.28 3.85
CA GLY A 101 -7.05 -6.01 2.41
C GLY A 101 -5.67 -5.79 1.87
N GLY A 102 -5.51 -6.02 0.56
CA GLY A 102 -4.31 -5.70 -0.20
C GLY A 102 -4.35 -4.28 -0.76
N SER A 103 -3.18 -3.64 -0.88
CA SER A 103 -3.02 -2.35 -1.53
C SER A 103 -2.09 -2.49 -2.74
N ASN A 104 -0.78 -2.37 -2.59
CA ASN A 104 0.13 -2.54 -3.72
C ASN A 104 0.57 -3.99 -3.89
N TYR A 105 0.60 -4.43 -5.13
CA TYR A 105 0.98 -5.78 -5.58
C TYR A 105 2.26 -5.68 -6.42
N GLY A 106 3.14 -6.68 -6.28
CA GLY A 106 4.46 -6.65 -6.89
C GLY A 106 5.41 -5.70 -6.16
N TYR A 107 6.55 -5.43 -6.76
CA TYR A 107 7.55 -4.56 -6.18
C TYR A 107 8.15 -3.64 -7.25
N PRO A 108 7.45 -2.58 -7.66
CA PRO A 108 7.85 -1.70 -8.76
C PRO A 108 8.97 -0.74 -8.35
N TYR A 109 10.10 -1.32 -7.99
CA TYR A 109 11.34 -0.64 -7.68
C TYR A 109 12.45 -1.07 -8.64
N GLN A 110 13.49 -0.25 -8.76
CA GLN A 110 14.62 -0.50 -9.63
C GLN A 110 15.93 -0.33 -8.89
N VAL A 111 16.92 -1.14 -9.22
CA VAL A 111 18.33 -0.86 -8.89
C VAL A 111 18.89 0.02 -9.99
N ILE A 112 19.32 1.21 -9.62
CA ILE A 112 19.84 2.21 -10.56
C ILE A 112 21.34 2.42 -10.27
N GLY A 113 22.17 2.26 -11.29
CA GLY A 113 23.63 2.42 -11.21
C GLY A 113 24.16 3.56 -12.06
N ASN A 114 25.36 4.03 -11.74
CA ASN A 114 26.08 5.00 -12.55
C ASN A 114 26.38 4.40 -13.95
N PRO A 115 26.60 5.22 -15.01
CA PRO A 115 26.61 4.78 -16.40
C PRO A 115 27.63 3.71 -16.77
N GLN A 116 28.74 3.61 -16.01
CA GLN A 116 29.79 2.62 -16.22
C GLN A 116 29.39 1.20 -15.84
N PHE A 117 28.37 1.05 -14.95
CA PHE A 117 27.87 -0.26 -14.53
C PHE A 117 26.77 -0.72 -15.51
N LYS A 118 26.85 -1.97 -15.95
CA LYS A 118 25.93 -2.53 -16.97
C LYS A 118 25.11 -3.69 -16.43
N SER A 119 25.51 -4.27 -15.32
CA SER A 119 24.91 -5.45 -14.72
C SER A 119 25.09 -5.47 -13.19
N LEU A 120 24.38 -6.36 -12.50
CA LEU A 120 24.59 -6.58 -11.06
C LEU A 120 25.98 -7.17 -10.77
N ASN A 121 26.62 -7.88 -11.71
CA ASN A 121 27.98 -8.40 -11.54
C ASN A 121 29.02 -7.28 -11.40
N ASP A 122 28.78 -6.14 -12.03
CA ASP A 122 29.69 -4.99 -11.97
C ASP A 122 29.64 -4.29 -10.61
N LEU A 123 28.69 -4.66 -9.76
CA LEU A 123 28.56 -4.15 -8.40
C LEU A 123 29.45 -4.89 -7.38
N LYS A 124 30.18 -5.95 -7.79
CA LYS A 124 31.19 -6.61 -6.93
C LYS A 124 32.29 -5.64 -6.57
N GLY A 125 32.63 -5.58 -5.27
CA GLY A 125 33.61 -4.64 -4.73
C GLY A 125 33.06 -3.21 -4.56
N GLN A 126 31.83 -2.93 -4.95
CA GLN A 126 31.27 -1.57 -4.96
C GLN A 126 30.48 -1.26 -3.67
N LYS A 127 30.36 0.05 -3.40
CA LYS A 127 29.44 0.60 -2.41
C LYS A 127 28.10 0.85 -3.03
N ILE A 128 27.02 0.43 -2.38
CA ILE A 128 25.65 0.51 -2.87
C ILE A 128 24.78 1.18 -1.80
N ALA A 129 23.98 2.18 -2.17
CA ALA A 129 23.11 2.88 -1.24
C ALA A 129 21.84 2.07 -0.95
N GLY A 130 21.56 1.83 0.33
CA GLY A 130 20.34 1.21 0.84
C GLY A 130 19.59 2.11 1.82
N ALA A 131 18.35 1.74 2.17
CA ALA A 131 17.54 2.49 3.13
C ALA A 131 17.96 2.21 4.58
N SER A 132 17.90 0.96 4.99
CA SER A 132 18.31 0.47 6.30
C SER A 132 18.57 -1.04 6.24
N LEU A 133 19.20 -1.58 7.25
CA LEU A 133 19.45 -3.03 7.36
C LEU A 133 18.12 -3.82 7.42
N ALA A 134 17.14 -3.30 8.13
CA ALA A 134 15.83 -3.93 8.32
C ALA A 134 14.81 -3.60 7.22
N SER A 135 15.23 -2.93 6.15
CA SER A 135 14.34 -2.60 5.02
C SER A 135 14.11 -3.82 4.14
N ILE A 136 12.85 -4.05 3.78
CA ILE A 136 12.49 -5.13 2.82
C ILE A 136 13.23 -4.97 1.47
N THR A 137 13.55 -3.75 1.05
CA THR A 137 14.39 -3.50 -0.13
C THR A 137 15.77 -4.12 -0.01
N THR A 138 16.36 -4.03 1.17
CA THR A 138 17.67 -4.64 1.47
C THR A 138 17.56 -6.17 1.44
N THR A 139 16.53 -6.73 2.06
CA THR A 139 16.25 -8.17 2.09
C THR A 139 16.09 -8.73 0.68
N ILE A 140 15.23 -8.09 -0.13
CA ILE A 140 14.99 -8.50 -1.52
C ILE A 140 16.27 -8.40 -2.35
N PHE A 141 17.04 -7.33 -2.21
CA PHE A 141 18.31 -7.17 -2.93
C PHE A 141 19.30 -8.29 -2.60
N LYS A 142 19.49 -8.59 -1.32
CA LYS A 142 20.36 -9.70 -0.88
C LYS A 142 19.90 -11.04 -1.47
N ASP A 143 18.59 -11.34 -1.43
CA ASP A 143 18.01 -12.56 -2.00
C ASP A 143 18.30 -12.68 -3.50
N VAL A 144 18.06 -11.58 -4.27
CA VAL A 144 18.35 -11.54 -5.71
C VAL A 144 19.83 -11.73 -6.01
N MET A 145 20.70 -11.02 -5.30
CA MET A 145 22.16 -11.13 -5.47
C MET A 145 22.65 -12.55 -5.17
N GLN A 146 22.17 -13.15 -4.08
CA GLN A 146 22.55 -14.50 -3.67
C GLN A 146 22.07 -15.55 -4.68
N ARG A 147 20.85 -15.45 -5.21
CA ARG A 147 20.35 -16.33 -6.29
C ARG A 147 21.19 -16.23 -7.57
N ARG A 148 21.88 -15.10 -7.78
CA ARG A 148 22.79 -14.87 -8.90
C ARG A 148 24.25 -15.21 -8.58
N GLY A 149 24.51 -15.85 -7.45
CA GLY A 149 25.87 -16.25 -7.03
C GLY A 149 26.74 -15.07 -6.57
N ILE A 150 26.14 -13.96 -6.16
CA ILE A 150 26.86 -12.80 -5.62
C ILE A 150 26.57 -12.71 -4.11
N PRO A 151 27.46 -13.23 -3.26
CA PRO A 151 27.24 -13.25 -1.81
C PRO A 151 27.30 -11.83 -1.21
N PRO A 152 26.69 -11.60 -0.02
CA PRO A 152 26.75 -10.31 0.66
C PRO A 152 28.15 -9.75 0.93
N SER A 153 29.15 -10.63 1.04
CA SER A 153 30.55 -10.23 1.19
C SER A 153 31.19 -9.64 -0.07
N ALA A 154 30.52 -9.78 -1.23
CA ALA A 154 31.04 -9.29 -2.50
C ALA A 154 30.77 -7.80 -2.75
N TYR A 155 30.00 -7.11 -1.90
CA TYR A 155 29.68 -5.68 -2.03
C TYR A 155 29.47 -5.03 -0.67
N THR A 156 29.45 -3.70 -0.61
CA THR A 156 29.24 -2.96 0.65
C THR A 156 27.91 -2.18 0.59
N LEU A 157 27.00 -2.42 1.53
CA LEU A 157 25.80 -1.62 1.68
C LEU A 157 26.06 -0.41 2.57
N LEU A 158 25.75 0.78 2.07
CA LEU A 158 25.73 2.02 2.84
C LEU A 158 24.27 2.43 3.06
N PHE A 159 23.86 2.49 4.31
CA PHE A 159 22.49 2.87 4.66
C PHE A 159 22.41 4.39 4.81
N VAL A 160 21.83 5.05 3.81
CA VAL A 160 21.79 6.51 3.69
C VAL A 160 20.38 7.09 3.84
N GLY A 161 19.36 6.24 4.02
CA GLY A 161 17.99 6.69 4.26
C GLY A 161 17.04 6.51 3.08
N GLY A 162 16.16 7.47 2.87
CA GLY A 162 15.07 7.46 1.89
C GLY A 162 15.49 7.53 0.43
N SER A 163 14.52 7.56 -0.48
CA SER A 163 14.82 7.66 -1.92
C SER A 163 15.55 8.96 -2.31
N PRO A 164 15.24 10.14 -1.71
CA PRO A 164 15.99 11.35 -2.01
C PRO A 164 17.48 11.24 -1.67
N GLU A 165 17.81 10.69 -0.50
CA GLU A 165 19.18 10.55 -0.02
C GLU A 165 19.96 9.53 -0.86
N ARG A 166 19.32 8.42 -1.22
CA ARG A 166 19.92 7.42 -2.12
C ARG A 166 20.18 7.97 -3.51
N PHE A 167 19.22 8.72 -4.07
CA PHE A 167 19.41 9.42 -5.33
C PHE A 167 20.61 10.36 -5.29
N GLN A 168 20.75 11.17 -4.24
CA GLN A 168 21.89 12.07 -4.07
C GLN A 168 23.23 11.33 -3.92
N ALA A 169 23.25 10.21 -3.19
CA ALA A 169 24.45 9.42 -3.02
C ALA A 169 24.96 8.82 -4.35
N VAL A 170 24.06 8.39 -5.24
CA VAL A 170 24.42 7.94 -6.59
C VAL A 170 24.83 9.14 -7.45
N ALA A 171 24.10 10.25 -7.36
CA ALA A 171 24.36 11.47 -8.14
C ALA A 171 25.74 12.06 -7.90
N SER A 172 26.20 12.05 -6.63
CA SER A 172 27.51 12.55 -6.24
C SER A 172 28.67 11.57 -6.53
N GLY A 173 28.36 10.36 -6.98
CA GLY A 173 29.39 9.31 -7.18
C GLY A 173 29.89 8.67 -5.86
N GLN A 174 29.27 8.99 -4.72
CA GLN A 174 29.63 8.39 -3.42
C GLN A 174 29.42 6.87 -3.40
N VAL A 175 28.45 6.39 -4.17
CA VAL A 175 28.10 4.97 -4.33
C VAL A 175 27.95 4.62 -5.82
N ALA A 176 28.14 3.35 -6.15
CA ALA A 176 27.99 2.82 -7.50
C ALA A 176 26.52 2.75 -7.97
N ALA A 177 25.63 2.42 -7.05
CA ALA A 177 24.20 2.21 -7.33
C ALA A 177 23.32 2.48 -6.10
N SER A 178 22.03 2.66 -6.35
CA SER A 178 20.95 2.66 -5.36
C SER A 178 20.19 1.35 -5.41
N LEU A 179 19.87 0.77 -4.25
CA LEU A 179 19.18 -0.52 -4.13
C LEU A 179 17.77 -0.52 -4.70
N ALA A 180 17.06 0.56 -4.51
CA ALA A 180 15.66 0.61 -4.86
C ALA A 180 15.22 2.05 -5.07
N GLU A 181 15.05 2.41 -6.31
CA GLU A 181 14.45 3.67 -6.68
C GLU A 181 13.06 3.43 -7.28
N ALA A 182 12.11 4.20 -6.77
CA ALA A 182 10.74 4.25 -7.24
C ALA A 182 10.44 5.63 -7.83
N PRO A 183 9.37 5.80 -8.59
CA PRO A 183 8.96 7.12 -9.06
C PRO A 183 8.82 8.14 -7.93
N PRO A 184 9.24 9.40 -8.15
CA PRO A 184 9.82 9.94 -9.38
C PRO A 184 11.35 9.81 -9.51
N PHE A 185 12.04 9.27 -8.50
CA PHE A 185 13.53 9.30 -8.43
C PHE A 185 14.19 8.39 -9.47
N ASN A 186 13.58 7.24 -9.79
CA ASN A 186 14.06 6.38 -10.86
C ASN A 186 14.08 7.11 -12.22
N PHE A 187 13.04 7.89 -12.56
CA PHE A 187 13.00 8.65 -13.80
C PHE A 187 14.03 9.75 -13.82
N LYS A 188 14.16 10.52 -12.74
CA LYS A 188 15.22 11.54 -12.61
C LYS A 188 16.62 10.95 -12.76
N SER A 189 16.83 9.75 -12.23
CA SER A 189 18.09 9.02 -12.38
C SER A 189 18.36 8.63 -13.84
N ILE A 190 17.35 8.12 -14.53
CA ILE A 190 17.46 7.72 -15.94
C ILE A 190 17.70 8.94 -16.84
N GLU A 191 16.98 10.03 -16.63
CA GLU A 191 17.18 11.30 -17.36
C GLU A 191 18.60 11.85 -17.17
N ALA A 192 19.19 11.64 -15.98
CA ALA A 192 20.58 12.00 -15.70
C ALA A 192 21.61 10.99 -16.26
N GLY A 193 21.19 10.09 -17.17
CA GLY A 193 22.06 9.12 -17.86
C GLY A 193 22.43 7.87 -17.06
N ARG A 194 21.84 7.66 -15.88
CA ARG A 194 22.05 6.45 -15.09
C ARG A 194 21.29 5.26 -15.67
N LYS A 195 21.70 4.05 -15.32
CA LYS A 195 21.17 2.82 -15.92
C LYS A 195 20.38 1.99 -14.91
N VAL A 196 19.28 1.42 -15.38
CA VAL A 196 18.56 0.38 -14.66
C VAL A 196 19.40 -0.90 -14.76
N LEU A 197 19.86 -1.40 -13.61
CA LEU A 197 20.60 -2.65 -13.49
C LEU A 197 19.69 -3.83 -13.14
N LEU A 198 18.54 -3.54 -12.55
CA LEU A 198 17.52 -4.52 -12.17
C LEU A 198 16.15 -3.85 -12.03
N ASN A 199 15.12 -4.48 -12.61
CA ASN A 199 13.73 -4.27 -12.21
C ASN A 199 13.33 -5.36 -11.23
N TYR A 200 12.94 -5.00 -10.03
CA TYR A 200 12.51 -6.02 -9.07
C TYR A 200 11.24 -6.77 -9.49
N SER A 201 10.38 -6.13 -10.26
CA SER A 201 9.15 -6.76 -10.80
C SER A 201 9.45 -7.96 -11.73
N ASP A 202 10.65 -8.00 -12.35
CA ASP A 202 11.07 -9.13 -13.17
C ASP A 202 11.49 -10.33 -12.32
N GLU A 203 12.01 -10.08 -11.11
CA GLU A 203 12.53 -11.08 -10.17
C GLU A 203 11.47 -11.61 -9.20
N ILE A 204 10.55 -10.74 -8.78
CA ILE A 204 9.51 -11.03 -7.79
C ILE A 204 8.16 -10.64 -8.38
N LYS A 205 7.53 -11.58 -9.06
CA LYS A 205 6.26 -11.35 -9.76
C LYS A 205 5.06 -11.24 -8.82
N ASN A 206 5.10 -11.98 -7.72
CA ASN A 206 4.04 -12.00 -6.73
C ASN A 206 4.59 -11.52 -5.39
N LEU A 207 4.19 -10.32 -4.99
CA LEU A 207 4.48 -9.77 -3.67
C LEU A 207 3.28 -8.93 -3.24
N GLN A 208 2.75 -9.18 -2.06
CA GLN A 208 1.84 -8.24 -1.41
C GLN A 208 2.71 -7.18 -0.73
N TYR A 209 3.06 -6.12 -1.47
CA TYR A 209 4.01 -5.12 -0.97
C TYR A 209 3.40 -4.29 0.17
N THR A 210 2.21 -3.73 -0.03
CA THR A 210 1.50 -3.01 1.03
C THR A 210 0.13 -3.62 1.27
N ALA A 211 -0.33 -3.52 2.51
CA ALA A 211 -1.62 -4.04 2.96
C ALA A 211 -2.28 -3.10 3.96
N PHE A 212 -3.58 -3.27 4.16
CA PHE A 212 -4.36 -2.65 5.20
C PHE A 212 -4.48 -3.59 6.40
N PHE A 213 -4.31 -3.04 7.60
CA PHE A 213 -4.35 -3.77 8.86
C PHE A 213 -5.39 -3.17 9.79
N ALA A 214 -6.06 -4.01 10.57
CA ALA A 214 -6.93 -3.61 11.67
C ALA A 214 -6.62 -4.45 12.92
N SER A 215 -6.98 -3.94 14.11
CA SER A 215 -6.81 -4.70 15.36
C SER A 215 -7.88 -5.79 15.50
N ASN A 216 -7.53 -6.92 16.13
CA ASN A 216 -8.49 -7.98 16.45
C ASN A 216 -9.68 -7.43 17.24
N LYS A 217 -9.43 -6.51 18.17
CA LYS A 217 -10.45 -5.84 18.97
C LYS A 217 -11.45 -5.07 18.10
N SER A 218 -10.97 -4.21 17.20
CA SER A 218 -11.83 -3.40 16.32
C SER A 218 -12.61 -4.27 15.34
N LEU A 219 -11.98 -5.34 14.82
CA LEU A 219 -12.64 -6.31 13.94
C LEU A 219 -13.79 -7.03 14.63
N ALA A 220 -13.61 -7.42 15.89
CA ALA A 220 -14.68 -8.05 16.68
C ALA A 220 -15.85 -7.08 16.96
N GLN A 221 -15.57 -5.79 17.11
CA GLN A 221 -16.58 -4.78 17.40
C GLN A 221 -17.40 -4.36 16.17
N ASN A 222 -16.76 -4.15 15.03
CA ASN A 222 -17.44 -3.63 13.83
C ASN A 222 -16.82 -4.13 12.52
N ARG A 223 -16.89 -5.41 12.23
CA ARG A 223 -16.37 -6.00 10.98
C ARG A 223 -16.99 -5.38 9.73
N SER A 224 -18.24 -4.96 9.79
CA SER A 224 -18.96 -4.33 8.67
C SER A 224 -18.26 -3.03 8.20
N LEU A 225 -17.74 -2.23 9.11
CA LEU A 225 -17.00 -1.00 8.79
C LEU A 225 -15.79 -1.32 7.91
N PHE A 226 -15.00 -2.32 8.29
CA PHE A 226 -13.80 -2.71 7.54
C PHE A 226 -14.14 -3.31 6.18
N THR A 227 -15.24 -4.06 6.08
CA THR A 227 -15.72 -4.59 4.79
C THR A 227 -16.09 -3.46 3.83
N ARG A 228 -16.79 -2.44 4.30
CA ARG A 228 -17.16 -1.25 3.52
C ARG A 228 -15.91 -0.47 3.10
N PHE A 229 -14.95 -0.32 4.01
CA PHE A 229 -13.66 0.33 3.71
C PHE A 229 -12.91 -0.38 2.58
N VAL A 230 -12.72 -1.70 2.67
CA VAL A 230 -12.02 -2.49 1.63
C VAL A 230 -12.75 -2.43 0.30
N ARG A 231 -14.09 -2.43 0.32
CA ARG A 231 -14.90 -2.27 -0.91
C ARG A 231 -14.66 -0.91 -1.57
N ALA A 232 -14.61 0.17 -0.80
CA ALA A 232 -14.31 1.51 -1.31
C ALA A 232 -12.89 1.59 -1.90
N ILE A 233 -11.90 0.97 -1.26
CA ILE A 233 -10.54 0.83 -1.78
C ILE A 233 -10.54 0.08 -3.12
N GLY A 234 -11.25 -1.04 -3.21
CA GLY A 234 -11.40 -1.79 -4.46
C GLY A 234 -12.01 -0.96 -5.59
N GLN A 235 -13.01 -0.11 -5.29
CA GLN A 235 -13.55 0.85 -6.26
C GLN A 235 -12.50 1.87 -6.70
N GLY A 236 -11.68 2.38 -5.79
CA GLY A 236 -10.57 3.28 -6.09
C GLY A 236 -9.55 2.63 -7.03
N MET A 237 -9.16 1.39 -6.76
CA MET A 237 -8.23 0.64 -7.60
C MET A 237 -8.82 0.37 -9.01
N ARG A 238 -10.08 -0.05 -9.12
CA ARG A 238 -10.74 -0.20 -10.41
C ARG A 238 -10.73 1.09 -11.22
N TRP A 239 -11.05 2.20 -10.56
CA TRP A 239 -11.07 3.52 -11.20
C TRP A 239 -9.67 3.90 -11.74
N VAL A 240 -8.61 3.67 -10.95
CA VAL A 240 -7.22 3.96 -11.37
C VAL A 240 -6.77 3.09 -12.54
N ASN A 241 -7.21 1.83 -12.57
CA ASN A 241 -6.85 0.87 -13.62
C ASN A 241 -7.67 1.05 -14.91
N ASP A 242 -8.75 1.82 -14.89
CA ASP A 242 -9.55 2.10 -16.08
C ASP A 242 -8.83 3.12 -16.97
N PRO A 243 -8.46 2.76 -18.22
CA PRO A 243 -7.77 3.67 -19.14
C PRO A 243 -8.56 4.95 -19.43
N ALA A 244 -9.90 4.93 -19.31
CA ALA A 244 -10.72 6.11 -19.49
C ALA A 244 -10.45 7.20 -18.42
N ASN A 245 -9.86 6.83 -17.31
CA ASN A 245 -9.53 7.71 -16.19
C ASN A 245 -8.05 8.14 -16.17
N GLU A 246 -7.21 7.71 -17.12
CA GLU A 246 -5.76 7.99 -17.13
C GLU A 246 -5.44 9.46 -16.91
N LYS A 247 -6.04 10.35 -17.71
CA LYS A 247 -5.82 11.80 -17.58
C LYS A 247 -6.15 12.31 -16.19
N ALA A 248 -7.30 11.94 -15.64
CA ALA A 248 -7.74 12.38 -14.33
C ALA A 248 -6.88 11.77 -13.19
N ALA A 249 -6.34 10.57 -13.37
CA ALA A 249 -5.41 9.95 -12.44
C ALA A 249 -4.06 10.68 -12.44
N ILE A 250 -3.55 11.06 -13.62
CA ILE A 250 -2.33 11.86 -13.76
C ILE A 250 -2.50 13.23 -13.10
N GLU A 251 -3.63 13.92 -13.35
CA GLU A 251 -3.95 15.21 -12.70
C GLU A 251 -3.95 15.10 -11.17
N LEU A 252 -4.53 14.03 -10.62
CA LEU A 252 -4.48 13.75 -9.17
C LEU A 252 -3.04 13.53 -8.67
N MET A 253 -2.21 12.82 -9.42
CA MET A 253 -0.79 12.64 -9.06
C MET A 253 -0.04 13.97 -9.05
N VAL A 254 -0.23 14.84 -10.06
CA VAL A 254 0.34 16.20 -10.10
C VAL A 254 -0.02 16.97 -8.83
N GLN A 255 -1.31 17.02 -8.51
CA GLN A 255 -1.82 17.78 -7.38
C GLN A 255 -1.32 17.25 -6.03
N ARG A 256 -1.31 15.93 -5.86
CA ARG A 256 -0.99 15.28 -4.57
C ARG A 256 0.49 15.09 -4.33
N LEU A 257 1.26 14.79 -5.37
CA LEU A 257 2.71 14.56 -5.26
C LEU A 257 3.53 15.83 -5.52
N LYS A 258 2.90 16.90 -6.03
CA LYS A 258 3.56 18.17 -6.42
C LYS A 258 4.72 17.91 -7.38
N ILE A 259 4.48 17.11 -8.39
CA ILE A 259 5.41 16.79 -9.48
C ILE A 259 4.85 17.34 -10.79
N ASP A 260 5.72 17.55 -11.80
CA ASP A 260 5.29 17.98 -13.12
C ASP A 260 4.46 16.87 -13.84
N GLU A 261 3.67 17.30 -14.83
CA GLU A 261 2.75 16.42 -15.55
C GLU A 261 3.49 15.31 -16.32
N GLY A 262 4.67 15.59 -16.86
CA GLY A 262 5.48 14.60 -17.58
C GLY A 262 5.95 13.47 -16.66
N ILE A 263 6.43 13.81 -15.48
CA ILE A 263 6.81 12.84 -14.43
C ILE A 263 5.58 12.08 -13.91
N ALA A 264 4.45 12.78 -13.72
CA ALA A 264 3.21 12.13 -13.29
C ALA A 264 2.70 11.12 -14.32
N ALA A 265 2.75 11.44 -15.62
CA ALA A 265 2.38 10.53 -16.70
C ALA A 265 3.32 9.31 -16.79
N GLN A 266 4.63 9.50 -16.64
CA GLN A 266 5.59 8.40 -16.57
C GLN A 266 5.32 7.51 -15.34
N THR A 267 5.04 8.13 -14.18
CA THR A 267 4.69 7.44 -12.94
C THR A 267 3.43 6.61 -13.10
N TYR A 268 2.38 7.17 -13.70
CA TYR A 268 1.14 6.44 -13.97
C TYR A 268 1.40 5.22 -14.84
N ARG A 269 2.06 5.38 -15.99
CA ARG A 269 2.38 4.26 -16.90
C ARG A 269 3.18 3.16 -16.21
N PHE A 270 4.21 3.55 -15.47
CA PHE A 270 5.04 2.62 -14.74
C PHE A 270 4.26 1.83 -13.67
N MET A 271 3.43 2.52 -12.87
CA MET A 271 2.71 1.89 -11.76
C MET A 271 1.51 1.07 -12.23
N ILE A 272 0.74 1.56 -13.21
CA ILE A 272 -0.57 1.01 -13.55
C ILE A 272 -0.46 -0.02 -14.69
N PRO A 273 -0.24 0.32 -15.98
CA PRO A 273 -0.25 -0.69 -17.04
C PRO A 273 0.99 -1.61 -17.01
N GLU A 274 2.18 -1.08 -16.69
CA GLU A 274 3.42 -1.87 -16.78
C GLU A 274 3.59 -2.81 -15.59
N ASN A 275 3.49 -2.29 -14.36
CA ASN A 275 3.73 -3.07 -13.14
C ASN A 275 2.45 -3.58 -12.46
N LYS A 276 1.26 -3.15 -12.92
CA LYS A 276 -0.05 -3.56 -12.38
C LYS A 276 -0.12 -3.49 -10.85
N ALA A 277 0.44 -2.40 -10.30
CA ALA A 277 0.62 -2.24 -8.86
C ALA A 277 -0.69 -2.25 -8.05
N PHE A 278 -1.83 -2.00 -8.70
CA PHE A 278 -3.16 -1.96 -8.07
C PHE A 278 -4.13 -3.00 -8.64
N ARG A 279 -3.63 -4.14 -9.14
CA ARG A 279 -4.43 -5.18 -9.83
C ARG A 279 -5.44 -5.92 -8.95
N GLY A 280 -5.27 -5.92 -7.65
CA GLY A 280 -5.98 -6.82 -6.75
C GLY A 280 -7.31 -6.31 -6.20
N GLU A 281 -7.75 -5.09 -6.56
CA GLU A 281 -9.06 -4.54 -6.13
C GLU A 281 -9.31 -4.61 -4.60
N GLY A 282 -8.26 -4.46 -3.80
CA GLY A 282 -8.34 -4.59 -2.34
C GLY A 282 -8.27 -6.03 -1.81
N ILE A 283 -8.27 -7.03 -2.69
CA ILE A 283 -8.19 -8.46 -2.30
C ILE A 283 -6.76 -8.79 -1.90
N VAL A 284 -6.60 -9.61 -0.87
CA VAL A 284 -5.30 -10.08 -0.40
C VAL A 284 -4.68 -11.05 -1.40
N ASP A 285 -3.41 -10.83 -1.77
CA ASP A 285 -2.63 -11.78 -2.56
C ASP A 285 -1.92 -12.78 -1.63
N GLY A 286 -2.54 -13.95 -1.42
CA GLY A 286 -1.98 -14.99 -0.55
C GLY A 286 -0.61 -15.48 -1.01
N ALA A 287 -0.40 -15.66 -2.32
CA ALA A 287 0.91 -16.04 -2.87
C ALA A 287 1.96 -14.95 -2.62
N GLY A 288 1.56 -13.69 -2.78
CA GLY A 288 2.41 -12.54 -2.48
C GLY A 288 2.75 -12.38 -1.00
N LEU A 289 1.83 -12.73 -0.09
CA LEU A 289 2.10 -12.78 1.35
C LEU A 289 3.04 -13.94 1.71
N ALA A 290 2.84 -15.12 1.13
CA ALA A 290 3.71 -16.27 1.32
C ALA A 290 5.15 -15.95 0.91
N GLU A 291 5.33 -15.26 -0.21
CA GLU A 291 6.67 -14.80 -0.66
C GLU A 291 7.26 -13.76 0.30
N MET A 292 6.45 -12.81 0.80
CA MET A 292 6.91 -11.85 1.81
C MET A 292 7.39 -12.58 3.08
N ILE A 293 6.63 -13.55 3.57
CA ILE A 293 6.99 -14.36 4.75
C ILE A 293 8.27 -15.13 4.50
N ARG A 294 8.44 -15.73 3.30
CA ARG A 294 9.68 -16.41 2.91
C ARG A 294 10.91 -15.48 3.01
N LEU A 295 10.79 -14.28 2.45
CA LEU A 295 11.84 -13.27 2.47
C LEU A 295 12.20 -12.85 3.90
N LEU A 296 11.20 -12.56 4.73
CA LEU A 296 11.40 -12.15 6.12
C LEU A 296 12.07 -13.24 6.95
N ALA A 297 11.70 -14.50 6.74
CA ALA A 297 12.34 -15.62 7.42
C ALA A 297 13.77 -15.87 6.94
N ALA A 298 14.03 -15.72 5.64
CA ALA A 298 15.37 -15.87 5.07
C ALA A 298 16.37 -14.82 5.61
N ASP A 299 15.89 -13.62 5.94
CA ASP A 299 16.71 -12.54 6.53
C ASP A 299 16.58 -12.47 8.08
N ASN A 300 16.04 -13.52 8.71
CA ASN A 300 15.86 -13.66 10.17
C ASN A 300 15.03 -12.53 10.83
N MET A 301 14.14 -11.89 10.07
CA MET A 301 13.25 -10.84 10.60
C MET A 301 12.07 -11.41 11.38
N ILE A 302 11.66 -12.65 11.05
CA ILE A 302 10.70 -13.47 11.79
C ILE A 302 11.32 -14.82 12.09
N SER A 303 10.99 -15.39 13.26
CA SER A 303 11.59 -16.68 13.72
C SER A 303 10.90 -17.90 13.14
N GLU A 304 9.64 -17.77 12.71
CA GLU A 304 8.81 -18.89 12.27
C GLU A 304 8.04 -18.53 10.99
N ARG A 305 8.01 -19.48 10.04
CA ARG A 305 7.18 -19.38 8.83
C ARG A 305 5.79 -19.92 9.13
N LYS A 306 4.90 -19.04 9.60
CA LYS A 306 3.47 -19.39 9.68
C LYS A 306 2.81 -19.29 8.32
N PRO A 307 1.77 -20.09 8.03
CA PRO A 307 0.94 -19.92 6.85
C PRO A 307 0.40 -18.48 6.77
N TRP A 308 0.35 -17.91 5.58
CA TRP A 308 -0.07 -16.51 5.38
C TRP A 308 -1.51 -16.25 5.88
N GLU A 309 -2.36 -17.27 5.86
CA GLU A 309 -3.73 -17.25 6.37
C GLU A 309 -3.79 -16.87 7.85
N THR A 310 -2.76 -17.21 8.62
CA THR A 310 -2.63 -16.85 10.03
C THR A 310 -2.67 -15.33 10.26
N PHE A 311 -2.23 -14.56 9.28
CA PHE A 311 -2.09 -13.11 9.37
C PHE A 311 -3.27 -12.34 8.79
N VAL A 312 -4.21 -13.01 8.11
CA VAL A 312 -5.38 -12.41 7.46
C VAL A 312 -6.63 -12.69 8.30
N ASP A 313 -7.55 -11.72 8.40
CA ASP A 313 -8.85 -11.99 9.00
C ASP A 313 -9.69 -12.86 8.03
N PRO A 314 -10.34 -13.94 8.50
CA PRO A 314 -11.08 -14.87 7.63
C PRO A 314 -12.12 -14.23 6.71
N ALA A 315 -12.72 -13.10 7.12
CA ALA A 315 -13.72 -12.39 6.29
C ALA A 315 -13.10 -11.69 5.07
N PHE A 316 -11.79 -11.52 5.04
CA PHE A 316 -11.04 -10.85 3.96
C PHE A 316 -10.11 -11.82 3.21
N MET A 317 -10.25 -13.12 3.45
CA MET A 317 -9.58 -14.14 2.65
C MET A 317 -10.07 -14.06 1.19
N PRO A 318 -9.19 -14.27 0.20
CA PRO A 318 -9.63 -14.43 -1.16
C PRO A 318 -10.61 -15.58 -1.27
N THR A 319 -11.77 -15.35 -1.86
CA THR A 319 -12.70 -16.45 -2.19
C THR A 319 -12.04 -17.35 -3.23
N ALA A 320 -12.04 -18.66 -2.98
CA ALA A 320 -11.61 -19.62 -3.99
C ALA A 320 -12.44 -19.40 -5.27
N LYS A 321 -11.74 -19.10 -6.37
CA LYS A 321 -12.37 -19.02 -7.70
C LYS A 321 -12.51 -20.41 -8.28
#